data_568b1c1e118d3b3d193a3023450a6671
#
_entry.id   568b1c1e118d3b3d193a3023450a6671
#
_cell.length_a   1.000
_cell.length_b   1.000
_cell.length_c   1.000
_cell.angle_alpha   90.00
_cell.angle_beta   90.00
_cell.angle_gamma   90.00
#
_symmetry.space_group_name_H-M   'P 1'
#
loop_
_entity.id
_entity.type
_entity.pdbx_description
1 polymer ?
#
loop_
_entity_poly.entity_id
_entity_poly.type
_entity_poly.pdbx_seq_one_letter_code
_entity_poly.pdbx_strand_id
1 'polypeptide(L)'
;MTPQQKYQQDLQRPGFVADPAQAMAVARLERLYQDLCASPTPTRSRGLLGWLQKPKTRDPVQGLYMWGGVGRGKTWLMDTFFESLPGERKLRIHFHRFMHRVHDELKGLTGQSDPLKLIARKLADETDVICFDEFFVSDITDAMLLGTLFQELFGHGVVLVATSNIPPQDLYRNGLQRARFLPAIALIERHCEVINVDGGVDYRLRTLEQAEIYHFPLDEQARSNLDHYFSQLTGIGPVTAAALEVNHRQLSALGVGEGVLYMEFEQLCCTPRSQGDYIELAREFHTVLLANVQPMGSGTDDAARRFIAMVDEFYERHVKLIISAAVPMTGLYGEGLLNFEFKRCLSRLQEMQSHEYLARVHLP
;
A
#
# COMPACT_ATOMS: atom_id res chain seq x y z
N MET A 1 20.41 10.31 -7.64
CA MET A 1 21.11 9.07 -7.22
C MET A 1 20.39 7.93 -7.90
N THR A 2 21.09 6.93 -8.47
CA THR A 2 20.44 5.79 -9.13
C THR A 2 19.96 4.74 -8.10
N PRO A 3 19.06 3.81 -8.47
CA PRO A 3 18.64 2.73 -7.59
C PRO A 3 19.80 1.95 -6.99
N GLN A 4 20.80 1.61 -7.80
CA GLN A 4 22.00 0.90 -7.36
C GLN A 4 22.83 1.70 -6.38
N GLN A 5 22.99 3.01 -6.59
CA GLN A 5 23.73 3.88 -5.67
C GLN A 5 23.05 4.01 -4.31
N LYS A 6 21.70 4.10 -4.29
CA LYS A 6 20.93 4.12 -3.03
C LYS A 6 21.09 2.82 -2.27
N TYR A 7 20.99 1.68 -2.95
CA TYR A 7 21.19 0.37 -2.34
C TYR A 7 22.57 0.24 -1.68
N GLN A 8 23.64 0.66 -2.38
CA GLN A 8 24.99 0.64 -1.81
C GLN A 8 25.14 1.55 -0.59
N GLN A 9 24.44 2.67 -0.57
CA GLN A 9 24.42 3.57 0.59
C GLN A 9 23.67 2.92 1.77
N ASP A 10 22.53 2.28 1.52
CA ASP A 10 21.71 1.65 2.54
C ASP A 10 22.39 0.41 3.15
N LEU A 11 23.19 -0.33 2.38
CA LEU A 11 24.03 -1.42 2.90
C LEU A 11 25.06 -0.98 3.95
N GLN A 12 25.39 0.33 4.02
CA GLN A 12 26.28 0.88 5.04
C GLN A 12 25.55 1.29 6.33
N ARG A 13 24.22 1.26 6.35
CA ARG A 13 23.42 1.61 7.53
C ARG A 13 23.43 0.47 8.55
N PRO A 14 23.59 0.77 9.85
CA PRO A 14 23.45 -0.24 10.88
C PRO A 14 22.08 -0.92 10.82
N GLY A 15 22.06 -2.25 10.78
CA GLY A 15 20.83 -3.03 10.76
C GLY A 15 20.30 -3.38 9.36
N PHE A 16 20.82 -2.80 8.27
CA PHE A 16 20.47 -3.20 6.92
C PHE A 16 21.28 -4.43 6.51
N VAL A 17 20.59 -5.51 6.17
CA VAL A 17 21.22 -6.80 5.82
C VAL A 17 21.11 -7.02 4.32
N ALA A 18 22.22 -7.40 3.68
CA ALA A 18 22.23 -7.74 2.26
C ALA A 18 21.35 -8.96 1.99
N ASP A 19 20.41 -8.82 1.05
CA ASP A 19 19.51 -9.87 0.60
C ASP A 19 19.72 -10.10 -0.91
N PRO A 20 20.03 -11.34 -1.35
CA PRO A 20 20.25 -11.64 -2.77
C PRO A 20 19.02 -11.34 -3.65
N ALA A 21 17.81 -11.56 -3.14
CA ALA A 21 16.58 -11.26 -3.89
C ALA A 21 16.38 -9.73 -4.06
N GLN A 22 16.66 -8.95 -3.00
CA GLN A 22 16.66 -7.49 -3.10
C GLN A 22 17.75 -6.98 -4.04
N ALA A 23 18.97 -7.53 -3.96
CA ALA A 23 20.06 -7.15 -4.87
C ALA A 23 19.71 -7.42 -6.34
N MET A 24 19.08 -8.55 -6.63
CA MET A 24 18.57 -8.88 -7.95
C MET A 24 17.51 -7.90 -8.41
N ALA A 25 16.54 -7.57 -7.55
CA ALA A 25 15.49 -6.62 -7.85
C ALA A 25 16.06 -5.21 -8.12
N VAL A 26 17.02 -4.75 -7.31
CA VAL A 26 17.72 -3.46 -7.54
C VAL A 26 18.43 -3.44 -8.87
N ALA A 27 19.08 -4.54 -9.29
CA ALA A 27 19.72 -4.61 -10.61
C ALA A 27 18.71 -4.49 -11.76
N ARG A 28 17.48 -5.03 -11.60
CA ARG A 28 16.40 -4.87 -12.59
C ARG A 28 15.86 -3.44 -12.61
N LEU A 29 15.67 -2.84 -11.44
CA LEU A 29 15.24 -1.44 -11.30
C LEU A 29 16.28 -0.47 -11.86
N GLU A 30 17.58 -0.73 -11.66
CA GLU A 30 18.67 0.05 -12.26
C GLU A 30 18.62 0.02 -13.79
N ARG A 31 18.43 -1.17 -14.38
CA ARG A 31 18.29 -1.32 -15.83
C ARG A 31 17.08 -0.55 -16.33
N LEU A 32 15.92 -0.71 -15.69
CA LEU A 32 14.71 0.01 -16.06
C LEU A 32 14.90 1.54 -15.95
N TYR A 33 15.57 2.00 -14.90
CA TYR A 33 15.94 3.41 -14.74
C TYR A 33 16.78 3.91 -15.92
N GLN A 34 17.79 3.14 -16.32
CA GLN A 34 18.65 3.50 -17.45
C GLN A 34 17.88 3.55 -18.77
N ASP A 35 17.01 2.57 -19.02
CA ASP A 35 16.15 2.50 -20.22
C ASP A 35 15.20 3.71 -20.30
N LEU A 36 14.61 4.10 -19.17
CA LEU A 36 13.73 5.28 -19.07
C LEU A 36 14.51 6.59 -19.27
N CYS A 37 15.71 6.72 -18.69
CA CYS A 37 16.56 7.90 -18.86
C CYS A 37 17.15 8.02 -20.27
N ALA A 38 17.45 6.89 -20.92
CA ALA A 38 17.96 6.87 -22.30
C ALA A 38 16.86 7.10 -23.34
N SER A 39 15.61 6.94 -22.97
CA SER A 39 14.45 7.21 -23.82
C SER A 39 14.02 8.67 -23.63
N PRO A 40 14.42 9.61 -24.49
CA PRO A 40 13.91 10.98 -24.38
C PRO A 40 12.39 10.91 -24.49
N THR A 41 11.71 11.50 -23.53
CA THR A 41 10.26 11.75 -23.58
C THR A 41 9.92 12.22 -24.97
N PRO A 42 8.96 11.62 -25.69
CA PRO A 42 8.57 12.15 -27.00
C PRO A 42 8.06 13.57 -26.77
N THR A 43 8.91 14.56 -27.01
CA THR A 43 8.48 15.95 -27.12
C THR A 43 7.47 15.96 -28.26
N ARG A 44 6.18 15.88 -27.94
CA ARG A 44 5.12 16.18 -28.90
C ARG A 44 5.37 17.60 -29.36
N SER A 45 6.12 17.73 -30.47
CA SER A 45 6.28 19.03 -31.12
C SER A 45 4.85 19.46 -31.52
N ARG A 46 4.36 20.51 -30.88
CA ARG A 46 3.11 21.21 -31.22
C ARG A 46 3.21 21.92 -32.58
N GLY A 47 4.05 21.45 -33.51
CA GLY A 47 4.20 21.99 -34.84
C GLY A 47 3.31 21.31 -35.86
N LEU A 48 2.74 22.09 -36.78
CA LEU A 48 1.83 21.66 -37.89
C LEU A 48 2.42 20.57 -38.82
N LEU A 49 3.66 20.16 -38.66
CA LEU A 49 4.36 19.12 -39.43
C LEU A 49 4.57 17.80 -38.66
N GLY A 50 4.15 17.69 -37.38
CA GLY A 50 4.37 16.51 -36.57
C GLY A 50 3.53 15.28 -36.97
N TRP A 51 2.51 15.42 -37.81
CA TRP A 51 1.67 14.32 -38.24
C TRP A 51 2.23 13.50 -39.42
N LEU A 52 3.31 13.97 -40.04
CA LEU A 52 3.99 13.27 -41.15
C LEU A 52 5.19 12.42 -40.72
N GLN A 53 5.66 12.55 -39.50
CA GLN A 53 6.71 11.68 -39.00
C GLN A 53 6.09 10.42 -38.38
N LYS A 54 6.21 9.26 -39.05
CA LYS A 54 5.95 7.95 -38.45
C LYS A 54 6.81 7.89 -37.18
N PRO A 55 6.21 7.60 -36.00
CA PRO A 55 7.00 7.37 -34.80
C PRO A 55 7.99 6.24 -35.12
N LYS A 56 9.29 6.43 -34.90
CA LYS A 56 10.23 5.33 -34.88
C LYS A 56 9.75 4.36 -33.84
N THR A 57 9.31 3.18 -34.26
CA THR A 57 8.98 2.06 -33.40
C THR A 57 10.26 1.69 -32.64
N ARG A 58 10.42 2.23 -31.44
CA ARG A 58 11.36 1.71 -30.46
C ARG A 58 10.66 0.56 -29.74
N ASP A 59 11.43 -0.45 -29.37
CA ASP A 59 10.92 -1.48 -28.50
C ASP A 59 10.36 -0.82 -27.23
N PRO A 60 9.12 -1.10 -26.83
CA PRO A 60 8.52 -0.51 -25.65
C PRO A 60 9.37 -0.86 -24.42
N VAL A 61 9.66 0.13 -23.58
CA VAL A 61 10.35 -0.11 -22.31
C VAL A 61 9.54 -1.07 -21.48
N GLN A 62 10.14 -2.22 -21.13
CA GLN A 62 9.48 -3.23 -20.31
C GLN A 62 9.48 -2.79 -18.85
N GLY A 63 8.30 -2.73 -18.23
CA GLY A 63 8.13 -2.42 -16.82
C GLY A 63 8.56 -3.57 -15.91
N LEU A 64 8.20 -3.49 -14.63
CA LEU A 64 8.59 -4.48 -13.63
C LEU A 64 7.41 -4.83 -12.71
N TYR A 65 7.15 -6.12 -12.52
CA TYR A 65 6.19 -6.62 -11.56
C TYR A 65 6.93 -7.42 -10.49
N MET A 66 7.04 -6.84 -9.29
CA MET A 66 7.75 -7.42 -8.14
C MET A 66 6.76 -8.09 -7.21
N TRP A 67 6.87 -9.40 -7.03
CA TRP A 67 5.98 -10.12 -6.12
C TRP A 67 6.75 -10.95 -5.08
N GLY A 68 6.10 -11.21 -3.95
CA GLY A 68 6.68 -12.00 -2.86
C GLY A 68 5.93 -11.74 -1.57
N GLY A 69 6.22 -12.51 -0.54
CA GLY A 69 5.61 -12.39 0.78
C GLY A 69 5.71 -10.99 1.40
N VAL A 70 4.99 -10.78 2.48
CA VAL A 70 5.06 -9.54 3.27
C VAL A 70 6.44 -9.42 3.92
N GLY A 71 6.92 -8.18 4.16
CA GLY A 71 8.20 -7.96 4.84
C GLY A 71 9.45 -8.17 3.97
N ARG A 72 9.32 -8.27 2.65
CA ARG A 72 10.44 -8.50 1.72
C ARG A 72 11.09 -7.22 1.19
N GLY A 73 10.68 -6.06 1.70
CA GLY A 73 11.22 -4.77 1.29
C GLY A 73 10.71 -4.28 -0.08
N LYS A 74 9.55 -4.76 -0.55
CA LYS A 74 8.98 -4.33 -1.84
C LYS A 74 8.72 -2.83 -1.89
N THR A 75 8.22 -2.26 -0.79
CA THR A 75 7.94 -0.83 -0.68
C THR A 75 9.25 -0.03 -0.74
N TRP A 76 10.29 -0.48 -0.03
CA TRP A 76 11.61 0.14 -0.09
C TRP A 76 12.22 0.07 -1.51
N LEU A 77 12.05 -1.04 -2.23
CA LEU A 77 12.46 -1.18 -3.63
C LEU A 77 11.72 -0.16 -4.52
N MET A 78 10.41 0.00 -4.31
CA MET A 78 9.58 0.97 -5.01
C MET A 78 10.00 2.41 -4.69
N ASP A 79 10.23 2.76 -3.41
CA ASP A 79 10.73 4.07 -2.98
C ASP A 79 12.06 4.39 -3.63
N THR A 80 13.00 3.45 -3.55
CA THR A 80 14.32 3.57 -4.14
C THR A 80 14.26 3.86 -5.63
N PHE A 81 13.38 3.18 -6.36
CA PHE A 81 13.19 3.40 -7.79
C PHE A 81 12.49 4.73 -8.08
N PHE A 82 11.33 4.96 -7.46
CA PHE A 82 10.51 6.14 -7.73
C PHE A 82 11.24 7.46 -7.46
N GLU A 83 11.96 7.53 -6.34
CA GLU A 83 12.77 8.72 -5.99
C GLU A 83 13.98 8.91 -6.90
N SER A 84 14.52 7.83 -7.49
CA SER A 84 15.63 7.91 -8.43
C SER A 84 15.21 8.48 -9.78
N LEU A 85 13.96 8.29 -10.20
CA LEU A 85 13.46 8.76 -11.48
C LEU A 85 13.49 10.29 -11.58
N PRO A 86 14.07 10.85 -12.66
CA PRO A 86 14.06 12.29 -12.89
C PRO A 86 12.68 12.79 -13.35
N GLY A 87 12.41 14.08 -13.12
CA GLY A 87 11.20 14.73 -13.61
C GLY A 87 9.94 14.43 -12.79
N GLU A 88 8.83 15.04 -13.23
CA GLU A 88 7.54 15.00 -12.53
C GLU A 88 6.50 14.08 -13.20
N ARG A 89 6.79 13.60 -14.43
CA ARG A 89 5.89 12.71 -15.18
C ARG A 89 5.97 11.27 -14.70
N LYS A 90 5.76 11.09 -13.40
CA LYS A 90 5.74 9.80 -12.70
C LYS A 90 4.64 9.82 -11.65
N LEU A 91 3.86 8.76 -11.58
CA LEU A 91 2.76 8.59 -10.63
C LEU A 91 3.05 7.41 -9.73
N ARG A 92 3.00 7.60 -8.41
CA ARG A 92 2.98 6.51 -7.43
C ARG A 92 1.69 6.56 -6.64
N ILE A 93 1.01 5.45 -6.57
CA ILE A 93 -0.29 5.36 -5.94
C ILE A 93 -0.58 3.90 -5.53
N HIS A 94 -1.26 3.71 -4.40
CA HIS A 94 -1.82 2.40 -4.08
C HIS A 94 -2.88 1.99 -5.11
N PHE A 95 -2.87 0.73 -5.52
CA PHE A 95 -3.72 0.25 -6.60
C PHE A 95 -5.22 0.53 -6.36
N HIS A 96 -5.72 0.32 -5.14
CA HIS A 96 -7.13 0.59 -4.85
C HIS A 96 -7.51 2.08 -4.99
N ARG A 97 -6.62 3.01 -4.58
CA ARG A 97 -6.83 4.47 -4.76
C ARG A 97 -6.84 4.85 -6.24
N PHE A 98 -5.99 4.21 -7.03
CA PHE A 98 -5.99 4.39 -8.48
C PHE A 98 -7.34 3.96 -9.08
N MET A 99 -7.87 2.80 -8.67
CA MET A 99 -9.19 2.35 -9.14
C MET A 99 -10.32 3.27 -8.67
N HIS A 100 -10.28 3.79 -7.45
CA HIS A 100 -11.22 4.83 -7.00
C HIS A 100 -11.18 6.06 -7.91
N ARG A 101 -10.00 6.58 -8.25
CA ARG A 101 -9.85 7.68 -9.21
C ARG A 101 -10.47 7.34 -10.57
N VAL A 102 -10.22 6.14 -11.10
CA VAL A 102 -10.80 5.68 -12.38
C VAL A 102 -12.32 5.66 -12.30
N HIS A 103 -12.91 5.13 -11.24
CA HIS A 103 -14.35 5.11 -11.03
C HIS A 103 -14.96 6.51 -10.94
N ASP A 104 -14.32 7.44 -10.25
CA ASP A 104 -14.81 8.81 -10.14
C ASP A 104 -14.74 9.54 -11.49
N GLU A 105 -13.68 9.34 -12.26
CA GLU A 105 -13.58 9.90 -13.62
C GLU A 105 -14.63 9.28 -14.56
N LEU A 106 -14.95 7.98 -14.44
CA LEU A 106 -16.01 7.32 -15.20
C LEU A 106 -17.39 7.93 -14.93
N LYS A 107 -17.70 8.28 -13.68
CA LYS A 107 -18.96 8.96 -13.31
C LYS A 107 -19.12 10.28 -14.08
N GLY A 108 -18.02 11.03 -14.24
CA GLY A 108 -17.98 12.30 -14.96
C GLY A 108 -18.10 12.18 -16.48
N LEU A 109 -17.89 10.97 -17.04
CA LEU A 109 -17.92 10.70 -18.49
C LEU A 109 -19.17 9.95 -18.95
N THR A 110 -20.24 9.99 -18.18
CA THR A 110 -21.53 9.34 -18.51
C THR A 110 -22.04 9.84 -19.87
N GLY A 111 -22.33 8.89 -20.79
CA GLY A 111 -22.78 9.20 -22.14
C GLY A 111 -21.70 9.40 -23.19
N GLN A 112 -20.43 9.35 -22.83
CA GLN A 112 -19.31 9.35 -23.77
C GLN A 112 -19.09 7.94 -24.35
N SER A 113 -18.66 7.86 -25.61
CA SER A 113 -18.18 6.60 -26.18
C SER A 113 -16.78 6.29 -25.67
N ASP A 114 -16.52 5.03 -25.29
CA ASP A 114 -15.20 4.55 -24.84
C ASP A 114 -14.55 5.38 -23.71
N PRO A 115 -15.24 5.60 -22.57
CA PRO A 115 -14.76 6.48 -21.52
C PRO A 115 -13.40 6.04 -20.93
N LEU A 116 -13.12 4.72 -20.89
CA LEU A 116 -11.81 4.20 -20.43
C LEU A 116 -10.65 4.64 -21.33
N LYS A 117 -10.86 4.77 -22.63
CA LYS A 117 -9.82 5.30 -23.53
C LYS A 117 -9.51 6.76 -23.25
N LEU A 118 -10.54 7.54 -22.91
CA LEU A 118 -10.36 8.94 -22.56
C LEU A 118 -9.56 9.08 -21.24
N ILE A 119 -9.89 8.25 -20.26
CA ILE A 119 -9.17 8.21 -18.96
C ILE A 119 -7.72 7.77 -19.18
N ALA A 120 -7.48 6.69 -19.92
CA ALA A 120 -6.13 6.21 -20.21
C ALA A 120 -5.28 7.26 -20.94
N ARG A 121 -5.88 7.98 -21.91
CA ARG A 121 -5.21 9.07 -22.60
C ARG A 121 -4.85 10.22 -21.67
N LYS A 122 -5.79 10.62 -20.80
CA LYS A 122 -5.54 11.65 -19.78
C LYS A 122 -4.38 11.26 -18.86
N LEU A 123 -4.40 10.02 -18.35
CA LEU A 123 -3.31 9.49 -17.53
C LEU A 123 -1.98 9.48 -18.27
N ALA A 124 -1.95 9.07 -19.53
CA ALA A 124 -0.74 9.08 -20.36
C ALA A 124 -0.25 10.51 -20.68
N ASP A 125 -1.15 11.50 -20.69
CA ASP A 125 -0.77 12.90 -20.80
C ASP A 125 -0.17 13.44 -19.48
N GLU A 126 -0.52 12.86 -18.33
CA GLU A 126 -0.02 13.22 -16.99
C GLU A 126 1.30 12.51 -16.64
N THR A 127 1.48 11.22 -17.01
CA THR A 127 2.60 10.40 -16.55
C THR A 127 3.15 9.46 -17.62
N ASP A 128 4.45 9.21 -17.55
CA ASP A 128 5.14 8.22 -18.38
C ASP A 128 5.36 6.90 -17.63
N VAL A 129 5.36 6.93 -16.28
CA VAL A 129 5.58 5.77 -15.43
C VAL A 129 4.53 5.75 -14.32
N ILE A 130 3.83 4.63 -14.18
CA ILE A 130 2.91 4.38 -13.07
C ILE A 130 3.52 3.33 -12.15
N CYS A 131 3.66 3.67 -10.88
CA CYS A 131 4.10 2.78 -9.81
C CYS A 131 2.90 2.42 -8.93
N PHE A 132 2.50 1.15 -8.94
CA PHE A 132 1.44 0.65 -8.06
C PHE A 132 2.04 -0.03 -6.83
N ASP A 133 1.67 0.50 -5.66
CA ASP A 133 1.85 -0.23 -4.41
C ASP A 133 0.68 -1.18 -4.19
N GLU A 134 1.00 -2.38 -3.68
CA GLU A 134 0.02 -3.41 -3.28
C GLU A 134 -1.00 -3.74 -4.38
N PHE A 135 -0.50 -4.11 -5.56
CA PHE A 135 -1.35 -4.51 -6.67
C PHE A 135 -2.10 -5.80 -6.34
N PHE A 136 -3.39 -5.65 -6.05
CA PHE A 136 -4.28 -6.75 -5.71
C PHE A 136 -5.70 -6.47 -6.21
N VAL A 137 -6.30 -7.42 -6.92
CA VAL A 137 -7.65 -7.29 -7.51
C VAL A 137 -8.62 -8.20 -6.78
N SER A 138 -9.57 -7.63 -6.06
CA SER A 138 -10.62 -8.35 -5.32
C SER A 138 -12.02 -8.07 -5.85
N ASP A 139 -12.25 -6.90 -6.43
CA ASP A 139 -13.55 -6.44 -6.91
C ASP A 139 -13.79 -6.79 -8.40
N ILE A 140 -15.01 -7.22 -8.71
CA ILE A 140 -15.39 -7.59 -10.09
C ILE A 140 -15.38 -6.38 -11.03
N THR A 141 -15.76 -5.20 -10.53
CA THR A 141 -15.84 -3.99 -11.36
C THR A 141 -14.45 -3.58 -11.79
N ASP A 142 -13.48 -3.59 -10.86
CA ASP A 142 -12.07 -3.33 -11.14
C ASP A 142 -11.52 -4.34 -12.17
N ALA A 143 -11.77 -5.63 -11.94
CA ALA A 143 -11.32 -6.69 -12.83
C ALA A 143 -11.82 -6.51 -14.28
N MET A 144 -13.06 -6.03 -14.46
CA MET A 144 -13.65 -5.82 -15.79
C MET A 144 -13.07 -4.59 -16.51
N LEU A 145 -12.61 -3.58 -15.80
CA LEU A 145 -12.07 -2.35 -16.36
C LEU A 145 -10.59 -2.48 -16.76
N LEU A 146 -9.83 -3.28 -16.01
CA LEU A 146 -8.36 -3.33 -16.10
C LEU A 146 -7.86 -3.80 -17.46
N GLY A 147 -8.52 -4.75 -18.12
CA GLY A 147 -8.12 -5.23 -19.44
C GLY A 147 -8.06 -4.11 -20.47
N THR A 148 -9.13 -3.32 -20.58
CA THR A 148 -9.19 -2.19 -21.50
C THR A 148 -8.27 -1.06 -21.07
N LEU A 149 -8.23 -0.75 -19.77
CA LEU A 149 -7.41 0.34 -19.24
C LEU A 149 -5.90 0.08 -19.49
N PHE A 150 -5.42 -1.11 -19.20
CA PHE A 150 -4.00 -1.48 -19.43
C PHE A 150 -3.66 -1.54 -20.92
N GLN A 151 -4.57 -2.06 -21.75
CA GLN A 151 -4.35 -2.05 -23.21
C GLN A 151 -4.13 -0.63 -23.73
N GLU A 152 -4.93 0.31 -23.29
CA GLU A 152 -4.80 1.71 -23.71
C GLU A 152 -3.58 2.39 -23.10
N LEU A 153 -3.28 2.19 -21.80
CA LEU A 153 -2.10 2.77 -21.14
C LEU A 153 -0.81 2.28 -21.80
N PHE A 154 -0.66 0.98 -22.01
CA PHE A 154 0.51 0.42 -22.70
C PHE A 154 0.56 0.83 -24.17
N GLY A 155 -0.60 0.96 -24.83
CA GLY A 155 -0.70 1.51 -26.19
C GLY A 155 -0.21 2.95 -26.29
N HIS A 156 -0.31 3.73 -25.22
CA HIS A 156 0.24 5.09 -25.11
C HIS A 156 1.70 5.12 -24.65
N GLY A 157 2.31 3.98 -24.36
CA GLY A 157 3.69 3.86 -23.93
C GLY A 157 3.93 4.11 -22.45
N VAL A 158 2.89 4.08 -21.61
CA VAL A 158 3.04 4.18 -20.16
C VAL A 158 3.71 2.91 -19.64
N VAL A 159 4.74 3.08 -18.81
CA VAL A 159 5.48 1.98 -18.18
C VAL A 159 4.88 1.68 -16.81
N LEU A 160 4.65 0.40 -16.53
CA LEU A 160 4.10 -0.06 -15.25
C LEU A 160 5.21 -0.65 -14.38
N VAL A 161 5.29 -0.19 -13.14
CA VAL A 161 6.03 -0.85 -12.06
C VAL A 161 5.05 -1.19 -10.95
N ALA A 162 4.98 -2.44 -10.54
CA ALA A 162 4.02 -2.85 -9.52
C ALA A 162 4.66 -3.73 -8.45
N THR A 163 4.20 -3.55 -7.20
CA THR A 163 4.48 -4.50 -6.11
C THR A 163 3.21 -5.28 -5.79
N SER A 164 3.35 -6.57 -5.48
CA SER A 164 2.26 -7.45 -5.11
C SER A 164 2.71 -8.54 -4.12
N ASN A 165 1.77 -9.14 -3.41
CA ASN A 165 2.04 -10.31 -2.58
C ASN A 165 1.95 -11.63 -3.37
N ILE A 166 1.35 -11.59 -4.56
CA ILE A 166 1.09 -12.77 -5.39
C ILE A 166 1.56 -12.54 -6.84
N PRO A 167 1.92 -13.61 -7.57
CA PRO A 167 2.30 -13.50 -8.98
C PRO A 167 1.07 -13.15 -9.85
N PRO A 168 1.28 -12.60 -11.08
CA PRO A 168 0.19 -12.17 -11.96
C PRO A 168 -0.85 -13.25 -12.24
N GLN A 169 -0.42 -14.51 -12.43
CA GLN A 169 -1.32 -15.62 -12.72
C GLN A 169 -2.29 -15.97 -11.58
N ASP A 170 -1.99 -15.57 -10.35
CA ASP A 170 -2.84 -15.81 -9.18
C ASP A 170 -3.75 -14.59 -8.85
N LEU A 171 -3.58 -13.49 -9.56
CA LEU A 171 -4.48 -12.33 -9.41
C LEU A 171 -5.92 -12.74 -9.72
N TYR A 172 -6.85 -12.29 -8.84
CA TYR A 172 -8.27 -12.54 -8.97
C TYR A 172 -8.63 -14.04 -9.16
N ARG A 173 -7.88 -14.96 -8.51
CA ARG A 173 -7.92 -16.42 -8.75
C ARG A 173 -9.31 -17.01 -8.59
N ASN A 174 -10.04 -16.62 -7.55
CA ASN A 174 -11.38 -17.11 -7.25
C ASN A 174 -12.48 -16.10 -7.63
N GLY A 175 -12.14 -15.09 -8.42
CA GLY A 175 -13.05 -14.00 -8.77
C GLY A 175 -14.14 -14.41 -9.76
N LEU A 176 -15.31 -13.80 -9.62
CA LEU A 176 -16.42 -14.00 -10.52
C LEU A 176 -16.08 -13.53 -11.95
N GLN A 177 -16.39 -14.33 -12.98
CA GLN A 177 -16.04 -14.06 -14.38
C GLN A 177 -14.54 -13.86 -14.64
N ARG A 178 -13.68 -14.55 -13.94
CA ARG A 178 -12.21 -14.45 -14.04
C ARG A 178 -11.69 -14.51 -15.49
N ALA A 179 -12.37 -15.26 -16.37
CA ALA A 179 -12.00 -15.35 -17.79
C ALA A 179 -11.91 -13.97 -18.48
N ARG A 180 -12.70 -12.99 -18.05
CA ARG A 180 -12.64 -11.61 -18.55
C ARG A 180 -11.45 -10.82 -18.01
N PHE A 181 -10.85 -11.24 -16.91
CA PHE A 181 -9.67 -10.62 -16.32
C PHE A 181 -8.36 -11.18 -16.90
N LEU A 182 -8.36 -12.40 -17.46
CA LEU A 182 -7.16 -13.02 -18.06
C LEU A 182 -6.45 -12.12 -19.09
N PRO A 183 -7.13 -11.32 -19.93
CA PRO A 183 -6.45 -10.38 -20.83
C PRO A 183 -5.60 -9.34 -20.09
N ALA A 184 -6.03 -8.87 -18.90
CA ALA A 184 -5.25 -7.94 -18.09
C ALA A 184 -3.97 -8.62 -17.55
N ILE A 185 -4.07 -9.86 -17.10
CA ILE A 185 -2.90 -10.66 -16.68
C ILE A 185 -1.91 -10.81 -17.85
N ALA A 186 -2.40 -11.19 -19.03
CA ALA A 186 -1.55 -11.36 -20.23
C ALA A 186 -0.86 -10.05 -20.64
N LEU A 187 -1.52 -8.90 -20.45
CA LEU A 187 -0.92 -7.60 -20.68
C LEU A 187 0.20 -7.29 -19.66
N ILE A 188 -0.02 -7.58 -18.38
CA ILE A 188 1.02 -7.42 -17.35
C ILE A 188 2.24 -8.29 -17.70
N GLU A 189 2.06 -9.58 -17.97
CA GLU A 189 3.14 -10.52 -18.30
C GLU A 189 3.89 -10.13 -19.59
N ARG A 190 3.19 -9.51 -20.55
CA ARG A 190 3.79 -9.03 -21.80
C ARG A 190 4.60 -7.77 -21.64
N HIS A 191 4.13 -6.83 -20.81
CA HIS A 191 4.68 -5.48 -20.68
C HIS A 191 5.56 -5.29 -19.46
N CYS A 192 5.58 -6.25 -18.52
CA CYS A 192 6.44 -6.24 -17.34
C CYS A 192 7.31 -7.48 -17.26
N GLU A 193 8.55 -7.32 -16.82
CA GLU A 193 9.35 -8.44 -16.32
C GLU A 193 8.79 -8.81 -14.94
N VAL A 194 8.44 -10.08 -14.74
CA VAL A 194 7.88 -10.59 -13.48
C VAL A 194 9.00 -11.21 -12.66
N ILE A 195 9.24 -10.66 -11.47
CA ILE A 195 10.28 -11.18 -10.57
C ILE A 195 9.72 -11.51 -9.19
N ASN A 196 10.23 -12.59 -8.61
CA ASN A 196 9.98 -12.94 -7.22
C ASN A 196 11.07 -12.32 -6.35
N VAL A 197 10.67 -11.51 -5.37
CA VAL A 197 11.56 -10.86 -4.40
C VAL A 197 11.54 -11.54 -3.04
N ASP A 198 11.11 -12.80 -2.98
CA ASP A 198 11.04 -13.57 -1.74
C ASP A 198 12.38 -14.22 -1.40
N GLY A 199 13.15 -13.55 -0.53
CA GLY A 199 14.42 -14.06 0.01
C GLY A 199 14.27 -15.05 1.19
N GLY A 200 13.03 -15.38 1.58
CA GLY A 200 12.77 -16.33 2.69
C GLY A 200 12.84 -15.71 4.10
N VAL A 201 13.29 -14.45 4.26
CA VAL A 201 13.36 -13.77 5.58
C VAL A 201 12.28 -12.70 5.66
N ASP A 202 11.38 -12.82 6.62
CA ASP A 202 10.39 -11.78 6.94
C ASP A 202 10.94 -10.86 8.05
N TYR A 203 11.51 -9.74 7.64
CA TYR A 203 12.08 -8.76 8.57
C TYR A 203 11.03 -8.09 9.46
N ARG A 204 9.79 -7.92 8.97
CA ARG A 204 8.69 -7.32 9.74
C ARG A 204 8.20 -8.28 10.81
N LEU A 205 8.03 -9.56 10.46
CA LEU A 205 7.62 -10.58 11.43
C LEU A 205 8.63 -10.65 12.58
N ARG A 206 9.92 -10.62 12.29
CA ARG A 206 10.96 -10.59 13.32
C ARG A 206 10.83 -9.38 14.25
N THR A 207 10.56 -8.19 13.70
CA THR A 207 10.32 -6.99 14.53
C THR A 207 9.06 -7.13 15.37
N LEU A 208 7.97 -7.64 14.78
CA LEU A 208 6.69 -7.85 15.47
C LEU A 208 6.78 -8.90 16.57
N GLU A 209 7.57 -9.97 16.38
CA GLU A 209 7.83 -10.99 17.41
C GLU A 209 8.61 -10.46 18.62
N GLN A 210 9.43 -9.43 18.41
CA GLN A 210 10.18 -8.77 19.46
C GLN A 210 9.43 -7.60 20.09
N ALA A 211 8.35 -7.14 19.44
CA ALA A 211 7.56 -6.00 19.89
C ALA A 211 6.62 -6.41 21.03
N GLU A 212 6.47 -5.52 22.00
CA GLU A 212 5.36 -5.59 22.96
C GLU A 212 4.07 -5.12 22.26
N ILE A 213 3.29 -6.08 21.76
CA ILE A 213 2.08 -5.80 20.94
C ILE A 213 1.01 -5.02 21.71
N TYR A 214 0.97 -5.17 23.04
CA TYR A 214 0.08 -4.43 23.92
C TYR A 214 0.81 -3.93 25.13
N HIS A 215 1.13 -2.64 25.15
CA HIS A 215 1.85 -1.97 26.23
C HIS A 215 0.89 -1.25 27.19
N PHE A 216 1.06 -1.44 28.49
CA PHE A 216 0.39 -0.67 29.55
C PHE A 216 1.25 -0.64 30.82
N PRO A 217 1.14 0.37 31.69
CA PRO A 217 0.34 1.59 31.56
C PRO A 217 0.92 2.59 30.56
N LEU A 218 0.29 3.74 30.39
CA LEU A 218 0.82 4.84 29.60
C LEU A 218 1.90 5.57 30.39
N ASP A 219 3.10 5.02 30.36
CA ASP A 219 4.31 5.56 30.98
C ASP A 219 5.21 6.25 29.93
N GLU A 220 6.39 6.71 30.34
CA GLU A 220 7.35 7.35 29.43
C GLU A 220 7.87 6.38 28.34
N GLN A 221 7.82 5.06 28.60
CA GLN A 221 8.26 4.05 27.66
C GLN A 221 7.21 3.76 26.59
N ALA A 222 5.93 3.93 26.89
CA ALA A 222 4.81 3.67 25.96
C ALA A 222 5.00 4.37 24.62
N ARG A 223 5.31 5.67 24.65
CA ARG A 223 5.53 6.47 23.44
C ARG A 223 6.85 6.08 22.76
N SER A 224 7.92 5.96 23.53
CA SER A 224 9.23 5.59 23.01
C SER A 224 9.23 4.22 22.31
N ASN A 225 8.50 3.24 22.86
CA ASN A 225 8.35 1.92 22.26
C ASN A 225 7.63 2.00 20.90
N LEU A 226 6.51 2.72 20.82
CA LEU A 226 5.78 2.86 19.56
C LEU A 226 6.61 3.61 18.51
N ASP A 227 7.30 4.70 18.89
CA ASP A 227 8.19 5.44 18.00
C ASP A 227 9.32 4.55 17.47
N HIS A 228 9.90 3.71 18.35
CA HIS A 228 10.92 2.74 17.98
C HIS A 228 10.41 1.69 16.99
N TYR A 229 9.24 1.08 17.28
CA TYR A 229 8.65 0.09 16.38
C TYR A 229 8.25 0.69 15.03
N PHE A 230 7.70 1.91 15.03
CA PHE A 230 7.40 2.62 13.78
C PHE A 230 8.67 2.77 12.94
N SER A 231 9.75 3.26 13.53
CA SER A 231 11.03 3.45 12.84
C SER A 231 11.64 2.13 12.34
N GLN A 232 11.53 1.05 13.10
CA GLN A 232 12.00 -0.27 12.67
C GLN A 232 11.18 -0.86 11.54
N LEU A 233 9.84 -0.70 11.60
CA LEU A 233 8.93 -1.27 10.60
C LEU A 233 8.96 -0.50 9.27
N THR A 234 9.24 0.79 9.30
CA THR A 234 9.24 1.65 8.11
C THR A 234 10.64 1.93 7.55
N GLY A 235 11.69 1.73 8.34
CA GLY A 235 13.04 2.19 7.98
C GLY A 235 13.18 3.71 7.91
N ILE A 236 12.11 4.46 8.22
CA ILE A 236 12.10 5.93 8.25
C ILE A 236 12.71 6.39 9.58
N GLY A 237 13.42 7.51 9.57
CA GLY A 237 14.00 8.14 10.76
C GLY A 237 12.95 8.59 11.80
N PRO A 238 13.14 9.70 12.49
CA PRO A 238 12.22 10.14 13.55
C PRO A 238 10.78 10.24 13.06
N VAL A 239 9.83 9.84 13.91
CA VAL A 239 8.40 9.94 13.65
C VAL A 239 8.02 11.38 13.33
N THR A 240 7.40 11.60 12.20
CA THR A 240 6.96 12.93 11.74
C THR A 240 5.46 12.89 11.45
N ALA A 241 4.75 13.84 12.03
CA ALA A 241 3.32 13.98 11.80
C ALA A 241 3.01 14.16 10.31
N ALA A 242 1.97 13.46 9.85
CA ALA A 242 1.52 13.47 8.48
C ALA A 242 0.02 13.69 8.37
N ALA A 243 -0.43 14.31 7.29
CA ALA A 243 -1.84 14.36 6.94
C ALA A 243 -2.19 13.14 6.09
N LEU A 244 -3.25 12.44 6.46
CA LEU A 244 -3.77 11.28 5.74
C LEU A 244 -5.18 11.59 5.26
N GLU A 245 -5.49 11.37 3.99
CA GLU A 245 -6.83 11.46 3.46
C GLU A 245 -7.52 10.10 3.48
N VAL A 246 -8.68 9.99 4.13
CA VAL A 246 -9.50 8.78 4.21
C VAL A 246 -10.93 9.16 3.85
N ASN A 247 -11.52 8.55 2.83
CA ASN A 247 -12.88 8.85 2.35
C ASN A 247 -13.14 10.36 2.21
N HIS A 248 -12.22 11.07 1.53
CA HIS A 248 -12.28 12.53 1.31
C HIS A 248 -12.23 13.39 2.59
N ARG A 249 -11.73 12.83 3.69
CA ARG A 249 -11.55 13.55 4.97
C ARG A 249 -10.09 13.50 5.40
N GLN A 250 -9.59 14.63 5.89
CA GLN A 250 -8.23 14.72 6.40
C GLN A 250 -8.15 14.21 7.84
N LEU A 251 -7.18 13.34 8.11
CA LEU A 251 -6.80 12.87 9.43
C LEU A 251 -5.36 13.28 9.72
N SER A 252 -5.10 13.60 11.00
CA SER A 252 -3.74 13.81 11.48
C SER A 252 -3.17 12.50 11.99
N ALA A 253 -2.18 11.97 11.31
CA ALA A 253 -1.40 10.81 11.75
C ALA A 253 -0.16 11.26 12.51
N LEU A 254 0.27 10.48 13.49
CA LEU A 254 1.57 10.66 14.14
C LEU A 254 2.70 10.30 13.20
N GLY A 255 2.49 9.31 12.33
CA GLY A 255 3.42 8.89 11.31
C GLY A 255 2.74 8.02 10.25
N VAL A 256 3.22 8.11 9.02
CA VAL A 256 2.81 7.27 7.88
C VAL A 256 4.04 6.85 7.12
N GLY A 257 4.19 5.57 6.84
CA GLY A 257 5.29 5.07 6.02
C GLY A 257 5.18 3.57 5.77
N GLU A 258 5.53 3.13 4.57
CA GLU A 258 5.68 1.72 4.17
C GLU A 258 4.53 0.77 4.54
N GLY A 259 3.27 1.21 4.38
CA GLY A 259 2.11 0.43 4.78
C GLY A 259 1.94 0.31 6.30
N VAL A 260 2.61 1.18 7.06
CA VAL A 260 2.51 1.31 8.52
C VAL A 260 1.87 2.65 8.85
N LEU A 261 0.84 2.63 9.65
CA LEU A 261 0.13 3.81 10.15
C LEU A 261 0.35 3.97 11.66
N TYR A 262 0.66 5.17 12.10
CA TYR A 262 0.78 5.49 13.52
C TYR A 262 -0.22 6.60 13.88
N MET A 263 -1.19 6.28 14.75
CA MET A 263 -2.34 7.13 15.05
C MET A 263 -2.61 7.24 16.55
N GLU A 264 -3.20 8.36 16.94
CA GLU A 264 -3.83 8.51 18.25
C GLU A 264 -5.20 7.82 18.31
N PHE A 265 -5.50 7.17 19.43
CA PHE A 265 -6.83 6.60 19.69
C PHE A 265 -7.94 7.64 19.54
N GLU A 266 -7.69 8.86 19.99
CA GLU A 266 -8.64 9.98 19.88
C GLU A 266 -9.04 10.22 18.43
N GLN A 267 -8.07 10.22 17.50
CA GLN A 267 -8.33 10.47 16.07
C GLN A 267 -9.14 9.36 15.41
N LEU A 268 -8.90 8.10 15.79
CA LEU A 268 -9.59 6.95 15.17
C LEU A 268 -10.92 6.62 15.83
N CYS A 269 -11.04 6.79 17.16
CA CYS A 269 -12.20 6.29 17.89
C CYS A 269 -13.05 7.38 18.56
N CYS A 270 -12.48 8.56 18.90
CA CYS A 270 -13.22 9.62 19.59
C CYS A 270 -13.77 10.70 18.64
N THR A 271 -13.32 10.72 17.38
CA THR A 271 -13.89 11.59 16.33
C THR A 271 -14.90 10.83 15.47
N PRO A 272 -15.80 11.52 14.72
CA PRO A 272 -16.77 10.84 13.86
C PRO A 272 -16.07 10.00 12.77
N ARG A 273 -16.23 8.68 12.83
CA ARG A 273 -15.71 7.69 11.87
C ARG A 273 -16.82 6.72 11.49
N SER A 274 -16.76 6.24 10.28
CA SER A 274 -17.61 5.19 9.75
C SER A 274 -16.82 3.90 9.57
N GLN A 275 -17.53 2.77 9.45
CA GLN A 275 -16.90 1.49 9.10
C GLN A 275 -16.10 1.59 7.79
N GLY A 276 -16.59 2.37 6.80
CA GLY A 276 -15.88 2.61 5.54
C GLY A 276 -14.48 3.19 5.72
N ASP A 277 -14.26 4.01 6.76
CA ASP A 277 -12.94 4.56 7.05
C ASP A 277 -11.97 3.46 7.50
N TYR A 278 -12.44 2.54 8.33
CA TYR A 278 -11.62 1.41 8.81
C TYR A 278 -11.34 0.39 7.70
N ILE A 279 -12.29 0.19 6.77
CA ILE A 279 -12.08 -0.63 5.57
C ILE A 279 -10.97 -0.04 4.71
N GLU A 280 -11.01 1.28 4.47
CA GLU A 280 -9.98 1.95 3.67
C GLU A 280 -8.61 1.87 4.35
N LEU A 281 -8.54 2.18 5.64
CA LEU A 281 -7.30 2.05 6.41
C LEU A 281 -6.77 0.61 6.42
N ALA A 282 -7.65 -0.37 6.60
CA ALA A 282 -7.26 -1.77 6.62
C ALA A 282 -6.81 -2.30 5.25
N ARG A 283 -7.22 -1.68 4.15
CA ARG A 283 -6.73 -1.98 2.80
C ARG A 283 -5.35 -1.41 2.54
N GLU A 284 -5.11 -0.20 3.04
CA GLU A 284 -3.87 0.53 2.76
C GLU A 284 -2.72 0.13 3.70
N PHE A 285 -3.04 -0.15 4.97
CA PHE A 285 -2.03 -0.38 5.99
C PHE A 285 -2.04 -1.82 6.50
N HIS A 286 -0.91 -2.51 6.37
CA HIS A 286 -0.74 -3.85 6.93
C HIS A 286 -0.43 -3.85 8.42
N THR A 287 0.01 -2.71 8.99
CA THR A 287 0.33 -2.55 10.41
C THR A 287 -0.13 -1.18 10.89
N VAL A 288 -0.80 -1.15 12.04
CA VAL A 288 -1.27 0.07 12.69
C VAL A 288 -0.71 0.11 14.10
N LEU A 289 -0.05 1.22 14.45
CA LEU A 289 0.33 1.55 15.81
C LEU A 289 -0.72 2.51 16.36
N LEU A 290 -1.38 2.12 17.45
CA LEU A 290 -2.46 2.88 18.09
C LEU A 290 -2.02 3.37 19.46
N ALA A 291 -1.79 4.67 19.57
CA ALA A 291 -1.33 5.29 20.81
C ALA A 291 -2.49 5.71 21.70
N ASN A 292 -2.20 5.67 23.01
CA ASN A 292 -3.01 6.32 24.05
C ASN A 292 -4.46 5.81 24.16
N VAL A 293 -4.67 4.51 24.02
CA VAL A 293 -6.00 3.92 24.19
C VAL A 293 -6.48 4.09 25.62
N GLN A 294 -7.61 4.77 25.77
CA GLN A 294 -8.23 5.04 27.08
C GLN A 294 -9.26 3.96 27.42
N PRO A 295 -9.52 3.70 28.70
CA PRO A 295 -10.62 2.84 29.10
C PRO A 295 -11.96 3.41 28.61
N MET A 296 -12.82 2.52 28.15
CA MET A 296 -14.15 2.82 27.61
C MET A 296 -15.25 2.24 28.53
N GLY A 297 -16.48 2.70 28.36
CA GLY A 297 -17.62 2.22 29.16
C GLY A 297 -18.82 3.15 29.05
N SER A 298 -19.67 3.14 30.06
CA SER A 298 -20.84 4.03 30.15
C SER A 298 -20.43 5.50 29.96
N GLY A 299 -20.99 6.15 28.94
CA GLY A 299 -20.64 7.54 28.54
C GLY A 299 -19.61 7.65 27.41
N THR A 300 -18.93 6.56 27.05
CA THR A 300 -17.99 6.50 25.90
C THR A 300 -18.35 5.35 24.93
N ASP A 301 -19.61 4.93 24.93
CA ASP A 301 -20.10 3.84 24.09
C ASP A 301 -19.87 4.08 22.60
N ASP A 302 -19.89 5.33 22.14
CA ASP A 302 -19.61 5.68 20.75
C ASP A 302 -18.14 5.42 20.37
N ALA A 303 -17.20 5.75 21.25
CA ALA A 303 -15.79 5.43 21.07
C ALA A 303 -15.58 3.90 21.10
N ALA A 304 -16.25 3.21 22.01
CA ALA A 304 -16.20 1.75 22.09
C ALA A 304 -16.76 1.06 20.84
N ARG A 305 -17.88 1.54 20.27
CA ARG A 305 -18.43 1.03 19.01
C ARG A 305 -17.44 1.18 17.85
N ARG A 306 -16.80 2.35 17.75
CA ARG A 306 -15.80 2.62 16.73
C ARG A 306 -14.56 1.75 16.93
N PHE A 307 -14.10 1.59 18.16
CA PHE A 307 -12.97 0.71 18.48
C PHE A 307 -13.26 -0.74 18.11
N ILE A 308 -14.46 -1.27 18.45
CA ILE A 308 -14.88 -2.62 18.04
C ILE A 308 -14.90 -2.73 16.52
N ALA A 309 -15.51 -1.78 15.80
CA ALA A 309 -15.59 -1.81 14.35
C ALA A 309 -14.20 -1.77 13.70
N MET A 310 -13.29 -0.96 14.24
CA MET A 310 -11.89 -0.90 13.79
C MET A 310 -11.18 -2.24 14.00
N VAL A 311 -11.26 -2.81 15.19
CA VAL A 311 -10.63 -4.10 15.50
C VAL A 311 -11.21 -5.21 14.63
N ASP A 312 -12.51 -5.20 14.40
CA ASP A 312 -13.19 -6.20 13.55
C ASP A 312 -12.65 -6.12 12.10
N GLU A 313 -12.57 -4.94 11.49
CA GLU A 313 -12.04 -4.78 10.13
C GLU A 313 -10.54 -5.12 10.04
N PHE A 314 -9.75 -4.70 11.03
CA PHE A 314 -8.32 -5.00 11.06
C PHE A 314 -8.06 -6.49 11.22
N TYR A 315 -8.83 -7.17 12.07
CA TYR A 315 -8.73 -8.62 12.25
C TYR A 315 -9.04 -9.39 10.98
N GLU A 316 -10.14 -9.06 10.30
CA GLU A 316 -10.57 -9.75 9.06
C GLU A 316 -9.54 -9.59 7.92
N ARG A 317 -8.81 -8.46 7.90
CA ARG A 317 -7.81 -8.18 6.86
C ARG A 317 -6.38 -8.48 7.28
N HIS A 318 -6.20 -9.13 8.45
CA HIS A 318 -4.90 -9.49 9.01
C HIS A 318 -3.97 -8.29 9.23
N VAL A 319 -4.51 -7.13 9.54
CA VAL A 319 -3.73 -5.95 9.95
C VAL A 319 -3.09 -6.20 11.31
N LYS A 320 -1.81 -5.92 11.45
CA LYS A 320 -1.10 -6.03 12.73
C LYS A 320 -1.38 -4.78 13.55
N LEU A 321 -1.86 -4.94 14.78
CA LEU A 321 -2.25 -3.83 15.63
C LEU A 321 -1.38 -3.80 16.89
N ILE A 322 -0.52 -2.80 17.01
CA ILE A 322 0.34 -2.55 18.17
C ILE A 322 -0.29 -1.42 18.99
N ILE A 323 -0.53 -1.65 20.27
CA ILE A 323 -1.30 -0.74 21.12
C ILE A 323 -0.50 -0.26 22.31
N SER A 324 -0.59 1.05 22.64
CA SER A 324 -0.33 1.53 23.99
C SER A 324 -1.63 1.97 24.67
N ALA A 325 -1.86 1.52 25.89
CA ALA A 325 -3.11 1.71 26.62
C ALA A 325 -2.92 2.12 28.07
N ALA A 326 -3.91 2.81 28.62
CA ALA A 326 -3.90 3.24 30.02
C ALA A 326 -4.09 2.09 31.01
N VAL A 327 -4.72 0.99 30.58
CA VAL A 327 -5.11 -0.13 31.41
C VAL A 327 -4.76 -1.46 30.75
N PRO A 328 -4.68 -2.58 31.48
CA PRO A 328 -4.57 -3.90 30.88
C PRO A 328 -5.78 -4.17 29.96
N MET A 329 -5.58 -5.03 28.98
CA MET A 329 -6.58 -5.32 27.93
C MET A 329 -7.96 -5.69 28.51
N THR A 330 -7.99 -6.43 29.60
CA THR A 330 -9.22 -6.80 30.30
C THR A 330 -9.96 -5.63 30.95
N GLY A 331 -9.28 -4.51 31.13
CA GLY A 331 -9.83 -3.28 31.70
C GLY A 331 -10.24 -2.24 30.64
N LEU A 332 -10.06 -2.54 29.33
CA LEU A 332 -10.37 -1.60 28.25
C LEU A 332 -11.85 -1.21 28.18
N TYR A 333 -12.76 -2.07 28.62
CA TYR A 333 -14.18 -1.76 28.69
C TYR A 333 -14.71 -2.11 30.08
N GLY A 334 -15.27 -1.08 30.70
CA GLY A 334 -15.93 -1.20 31.99
C GLY A 334 -17.41 -1.64 31.84
N GLU A 335 -18.28 -1.18 32.76
CA GLU A 335 -19.72 -1.41 32.64
C GLU A 335 -20.33 -0.53 31.55
N GLY A 336 -21.17 -1.12 30.69
CA GLY A 336 -21.84 -0.39 29.60
C GLY A 336 -22.68 -1.30 28.72
N LEU A 337 -23.21 -0.72 27.63
CA LEU A 337 -24.17 -1.41 26.74
C LEU A 337 -23.52 -2.44 25.82
N LEU A 338 -22.18 -2.44 25.66
CA LEU A 338 -21.46 -3.22 24.67
C LEU A 338 -20.67 -4.40 25.27
N ASN A 339 -21.04 -4.86 26.46
CA ASN A 339 -20.33 -5.92 27.17
C ASN A 339 -20.17 -7.21 26.36
N PHE A 340 -21.17 -7.58 25.57
CA PHE A 340 -21.13 -8.79 24.75
C PHE A 340 -20.21 -8.62 23.54
N GLU A 341 -20.39 -7.53 22.81
CA GLU A 341 -19.58 -7.20 21.62
C GLU A 341 -18.12 -7.00 21.99
N PHE A 342 -17.86 -6.36 23.13
CA PHE A 342 -16.50 -6.09 23.58
C PHE A 342 -15.76 -7.35 24.01
N LYS A 343 -16.45 -8.38 24.53
CA LYS A 343 -15.85 -9.70 24.81
C LYS A 343 -15.28 -10.34 23.52
N ARG A 344 -16.02 -10.25 22.41
CA ARG A 344 -15.53 -10.72 21.10
C ARG A 344 -14.31 -9.90 20.65
N CYS A 345 -14.36 -8.59 20.81
CA CYS A 345 -13.25 -7.69 20.50
C CYS A 345 -12.00 -8.07 21.31
N LEU A 346 -12.11 -8.33 22.60
CA LEU A 346 -11.00 -8.80 23.45
C LEU A 346 -10.40 -10.12 22.95
N SER A 347 -11.25 -11.08 22.56
CA SER A 347 -10.78 -12.36 22.02
C SER A 347 -9.97 -12.16 20.73
N ARG A 348 -10.42 -11.26 19.83
CA ARG A 348 -9.69 -10.89 18.62
C ARG A 348 -8.36 -10.22 18.94
N LEU A 349 -8.34 -9.25 19.86
CA LEU A 349 -7.12 -8.59 20.31
C LEU A 349 -6.11 -9.58 20.90
N GLN A 350 -6.57 -10.58 21.65
CA GLN A 350 -5.72 -11.65 22.17
C GLN A 350 -5.12 -12.50 21.04
N GLU A 351 -5.94 -12.90 20.06
CA GLU A 351 -5.47 -13.65 18.90
C GLU A 351 -4.49 -12.84 18.05
N MET A 352 -4.75 -11.55 17.87
CA MET A 352 -3.88 -10.64 17.10
C MET A 352 -2.45 -10.52 17.66
N GLN A 353 -2.22 -10.90 18.91
CA GLN A 353 -0.88 -10.96 19.52
C GLN A 353 -0.16 -12.29 19.28
N SER A 354 -0.87 -13.31 18.79
CA SER A 354 -0.28 -14.63 18.59
C SER A 354 0.72 -14.63 17.41
N HIS A 355 1.76 -15.43 17.52
CA HIS A 355 2.72 -15.63 16.42
C HIS A 355 2.02 -16.06 15.13
N GLU A 356 1.03 -16.94 15.22
CA GLU A 356 0.26 -17.39 14.06
C GLU A 356 -0.46 -16.24 13.34
N TYR A 357 -1.06 -15.32 14.10
CA TYR A 357 -1.73 -14.16 13.53
C TYR A 357 -0.71 -13.15 12.96
N LEU A 358 0.37 -12.88 13.67
CA LEU A 358 1.42 -11.97 13.21
C LEU A 358 2.06 -12.45 11.89
N ALA A 359 2.13 -13.77 11.68
CA ALA A 359 2.65 -14.37 10.46
C ALA A 359 1.63 -14.38 9.29
N ARG A 360 0.34 -14.11 9.52
CA ARG A 360 -0.66 -14.07 8.44
C ARG A 360 -0.36 -12.97 7.43
N VAL A 361 -0.58 -13.26 6.16
CA VAL A 361 -0.45 -12.27 5.08
C VAL A 361 -1.59 -11.25 5.18
N HIS A 362 -1.27 -9.98 5.04
CA HIS A 362 -2.25 -8.90 4.94
C HIS A 362 -3.15 -9.07 3.72
N LEU A 363 -4.44 -8.77 3.87
CA LEU A 363 -5.48 -8.83 2.84
C LEU A 363 -5.96 -7.41 2.51
N PRO A 364 -5.41 -6.74 1.48
CA PRO A 364 -5.79 -5.38 1.11
C PRO A 364 -7.21 -5.24 0.54
#